data_1de44ad1eeab9586143e1752845243dd
#
_entry.id   1de44ad1eeab9586143e1752845243dd
#
_cell.length_a   1.000
_cell.length_b   1.000
_cell.length_c   1.000
_cell.angle_alpha   90.00
_cell.angle_beta   90.00
_cell.angle_gamma   90.00
#
_symmetry.space_group_name_H-M   'P 1'
#
loop_
_entity.id
_entity.type
_entity.pdbx_description
1 polymer ?
#
loop_
_entity_poly.entity_id
_entity_poly.type
_entity_poly.pdbx_seq_one_letter_code
_entity_poly.pdbx_strand_id
1 'polypeptide(L)'
;MHFTSQQHLDDGVLEREFALGEIPGILWTPASASAPVPLILLGQPPLGLRKMYPRLVARARHSAAEGFATATIELPGSGARPRWPAVEQARADLRRAMDAGEPVSDEIIDALILPLVEKAVPEWQAALDALLSLPEVGGPVGYSGGVISIGIRLAVVEPRIVAASFFAGSFVPRAMFEEARQITIPLHVLLQWDDEGNDRQAALDLFDAFNSKEKSLHANMGGHTGVPQFAGDAAAQFFTRHLKVRPGRQTGSRG
;
A
#
# COMPACT_ATOMS: atom_id res chain seq x y z
N MET A 1 6.37 12.73 -15.76
CA MET A 1 5.12 12.96 -15.00
C MET A 1 4.65 14.40 -15.27
N HIS A 2 3.34 14.62 -15.42
CA HIS A 2 2.74 15.95 -15.51
C HIS A 2 1.48 16.01 -14.66
N PHE A 3 1.20 17.14 -14.04
CA PHE A 3 -0.03 17.36 -13.26
C PHE A 3 -1.19 17.70 -14.21
N THR A 4 -2.35 17.10 -13.97
CA THR A 4 -3.58 17.28 -14.76
C THR A 4 -4.61 18.13 -14.05
N SER A 5 -4.61 18.12 -12.72
CA SER A 5 -5.44 19.01 -11.89
C SER A 5 -4.76 19.32 -10.55
N GLN A 6 -5.24 20.36 -9.89
CA GLN A 6 -4.82 20.75 -8.56
C GLN A 6 -5.97 21.39 -7.80
N GLN A 7 -6.14 21.01 -6.53
CA GLN A 7 -7.11 21.64 -5.64
C GLN A 7 -6.63 21.65 -4.18
N HIS A 8 -7.06 22.64 -3.43
CA HIS A 8 -6.90 22.66 -1.97
C HIS A 8 -8.14 22.05 -1.32
N LEU A 9 -7.91 21.08 -0.45
CA LEU A 9 -8.95 20.51 0.40
C LEU A 9 -9.09 21.36 1.68
N ASP A 10 -10.29 21.34 2.30
CA ASP A 10 -10.65 22.22 3.42
C ASP A 10 -9.75 22.08 4.66
N ASP A 11 -9.04 20.97 4.79
CA ASP A 11 -8.17 20.62 5.93
C ASP A 11 -6.67 20.89 5.69
N GLY A 12 -6.34 21.76 4.74
CA GLY A 12 -4.97 22.18 4.48
C GLY A 12 -4.13 21.15 3.73
N VAL A 13 -4.77 20.31 2.94
CA VAL A 13 -4.14 19.36 2.04
C VAL A 13 -4.19 19.88 0.61
N LEU A 14 -3.04 19.89 -0.06
CA LEU A 14 -2.97 20.13 -1.50
C LEU A 14 -3.06 18.79 -2.23
N GLU A 15 -4.11 18.61 -3.01
CA GLU A 15 -4.31 17.46 -3.88
C GLU A 15 -3.93 17.79 -5.30
N ARG A 16 -3.15 16.93 -5.95
CA ARG A 16 -2.77 17.07 -7.36
C ARG A 16 -2.94 15.72 -8.06
N GLU A 17 -3.78 15.71 -9.08
CA GLU A 17 -3.83 14.59 -9.99
C GLU A 17 -2.67 14.68 -10.98
N PHE A 18 -2.09 13.54 -11.32
CA PHE A 18 -1.01 13.46 -12.29
C PHE A 18 -1.17 12.29 -13.26
N ALA A 19 -0.48 12.38 -14.37
CA ALA A 19 -0.27 11.27 -15.28
C ALA A 19 1.23 11.00 -15.46
N LEU A 20 1.62 9.74 -15.31
CA LEU A 20 2.95 9.23 -15.65
C LEU A 20 2.82 8.35 -16.91
N GLY A 21 3.04 8.95 -18.10
CA GLY A 21 2.60 8.32 -19.35
C GLY A 21 1.08 8.13 -19.30
N GLU A 22 0.64 6.88 -19.45
CA GLU A 22 -0.78 6.50 -19.39
C GLU A 22 -1.25 6.08 -17.99
N ILE A 23 -0.41 6.23 -16.96
CA ILE A 23 -0.73 5.83 -15.58
C ILE A 23 -1.26 7.05 -14.82
N PRO A 24 -2.57 7.11 -14.49
CA PRO A 24 -3.11 8.13 -13.63
C PRO A 24 -2.66 7.93 -12.18
N GLY A 25 -2.48 9.03 -11.46
CA GLY A 25 -2.18 9.00 -10.04
C GLY A 25 -2.65 10.27 -9.33
N ILE A 26 -2.59 10.24 -8.01
CA ILE A 26 -2.94 11.36 -7.16
C ILE A 26 -1.83 11.52 -6.11
N LEU A 27 -1.38 12.75 -5.92
CA LEU A 27 -0.45 13.16 -4.88
C LEU A 27 -1.16 14.11 -3.92
N TRP A 28 -1.07 13.85 -2.63
CA TRP A 28 -1.52 14.73 -1.56
C TRP A 28 -0.32 15.18 -0.73
N THR A 29 -0.23 16.47 -0.50
CA THR A 29 0.82 17.07 0.32
C THR A 29 0.23 17.99 1.37
N PRO A 30 0.81 18.11 2.58
CA PRO A 30 0.42 19.17 3.51
C PRO A 30 0.69 20.53 2.88
N ALA A 31 -0.33 21.40 2.79
CA ALA A 31 -0.20 22.73 2.18
C ALA A 31 0.73 23.66 2.99
N SER A 32 0.93 23.38 4.28
CA SER A 32 1.80 24.14 5.18
C SER A 32 3.26 23.68 5.18
N ALA A 33 3.63 22.64 4.41
CA ALA A 33 4.99 22.12 4.39
C ALA A 33 5.98 23.15 3.81
N SER A 34 6.97 23.54 4.61
CA SER A 34 8.03 24.48 4.22
C SER A 34 9.33 23.76 3.76
N ALA A 35 9.36 22.45 3.81
CA ALA A 35 10.48 21.59 3.45
C ALA A 35 9.95 20.29 2.82
N PRO A 36 10.78 19.53 2.11
CA PRO A 36 10.38 18.18 1.65
C PRO A 36 9.90 17.31 2.80
N VAL A 37 8.75 16.66 2.61
CA VAL A 37 8.16 15.76 3.61
C VAL A 37 8.28 14.30 3.19
N PRO A 38 8.40 13.36 4.16
CA PRO A 38 8.43 11.93 3.85
C PRO A 38 7.18 11.47 3.11
N LEU A 39 7.35 10.47 2.23
CA LEU A 39 6.29 9.96 1.35
C LEU A 39 5.76 8.62 1.83
N ILE A 40 4.43 8.46 1.82
CA ILE A 40 3.77 7.16 1.98
C ILE A 40 3.04 6.81 0.68
N LEU A 41 3.42 5.70 0.06
CA LEU A 41 2.71 5.14 -1.09
C LEU A 41 1.43 4.45 -0.60
N LEU A 42 0.28 4.92 -1.03
CA LEU A 42 -1.02 4.37 -0.65
C LEU A 42 -1.44 3.29 -1.66
N GLY A 43 -1.23 2.03 -1.31
CA GLY A 43 -1.77 0.91 -2.06
C GLY A 43 -3.30 0.87 -1.99
N GLN A 44 -3.90 0.28 -3.02
CA GLN A 44 -5.34 0.10 -3.15
C GLN A 44 -5.69 -1.23 -3.82
N PRO A 45 -6.92 -1.76 -3.67
CA PRO A 45 -7.38 -2.88 -4.47
C PRO A 45 -7.61 -2.43 -5.92
N PRO A 46 -7.59 -3.37 -6.92
CA PRO A 46 -7.75 -3.04 -8.33
C PRO A 46 -9.22 -2.75 -8.70
N LEU A 47 -9.82 -1.79 -8.02
CA LEU A 47 -11.22 -1.36 -8.20
C LEU A 47 -11.34 -0.01 -8.94
N GLY A 48 -10.22 0.65 -9.18
CA GLY A 48 -10.13 1.96 -9.82
C GLY A 48 -10.06 3.13 -8.84
N LEU A 49 -9.21 4.12 -9.16
CA LEU A 49 -8.98 5.32 -8.34
C LEU A 49 -10.28 6.03 -7.98
N ARG A 50 -11.15 6.23 -8.97
CA ARG A 50 -12.42 6.92 -8.76
C ARG A 50 -13.30 6.23 -7.70
N LYS A 51 -13.37 4.90 -7.72
CA LYS A 51 -14.15 4.13 -6.72
C LYS A 51 -13.50 4.16 -5.35
N MET A 52 -12.18 4.15 -5.31
CA MET A 52 -11.39 4.13 -4.08
C MET A 52 -11.15 5.51 -3.49
N TYR A 53 -11.42 6.58 -4.24
CA TYR A 53 -11.11 7.97 -3.87
C TYR A 53 -11.56 8.33 -2.44
N PRO A 54 -12.80 8.05 -1.99
CA PRO A 54 -13.22 8.44 -0.64
C PRO A 54 -12.36 7.84 0.47
N ARG A 55 -11.87 6.60 0.29
CA ARG A 55 -10.97 5.93 1.23
C ARG A 55 -9.55 6.45 1.13
N LEU A 56 -9.08 6.71 -0.08
CA LEU A 56 -7.74 7.22 -0.33
C LEU A 56 -7.57 8.64 0.22
N VAL A 57 -8.52 9.53 -0.04
CA VAL A 57 -8.47 10.91 0.45
C VAL A 57 -8.57 10.98 1.98
N ALA A 58 -9.37 10.11 2.61
CA ALA A 58 -9.45 10.04 4.08
C ALA A 58 -8.10 9.62 4.69
N ARG A 59 -7.42 8.61 4.09
CA ARG A 59 -6.08 8.19 4.52
C ARG A 59 -5.03 9.29 4.26
N ALA A 60 -5.13 9.96 3.12
CA ALA A 60 -4.22 11.05 2.77
C ALA A 60 -4.34 12.25 3.73
N ARG A 61 -5.56 12.64 4.09
CA ARG A 61 -5.82 13.68 5.10
C ARG A 61 -5.23 13.33 6.45
N HIS A 62 -5.46 12.10 6.91
CA HIS A 62 -4.89 11.61 8.16
C HIS A 62 -3.35 11.64 8.13
N SER A 63 -2.73 11.18 7.04
CA SER A 63 -1.27 11.23 6.87
C SER A 63 -0.73 12.67 6.77
N ALA A 64 -1.44 13.57 6.09
CA ALA A 64 -1.04 14.97 5.96
C ALA A 64 -1.09 15.72 7.29
N ALA A 65 -2.07 15.42 8.16
CA ALA A 65 -2.12 15.93 9.53
C ALA A 65 -0.89 15.52 10.35
N GLU A 66 -0.31 14.37 10.04
CA GLU A 66 0.96 13.90 10.60
C GLU A 66 2.20 14.40 9.82
N GLY A 67 2.04 15.26 8.82
CA GLY A 67 3.14 15.85 8.07
C GLY A 67 3.76 14.94 7.01
N PHE A 68 3.01 13.98 6.47
CA PHE A 68 3.43 13.11 5.38
C PHE A 68 2.80 13.52 4.05
N ALA A 69 3.57 13.46 2.97
CA ALA A 69 2.99 13.34 1.63
C ALA A 69 2.47 11.92 1.42
N THR A 70 1.43 11.80 0.61
CA THR A 70 0.92 10.48 0.18
C THR A 70 0.67 10.48 -1.31
N ALA A 71 0.89 9.34 -1.96
CA ALA A 71 0.58 9.19 -3.38
C ALA A 71 0.00 7.81 -3.68
N THR A 72 -0.81 7.76 -4.71
CA THR A 72 -1.34 6.52 -5.27
C THR A 72 -1.34 6.56 -6.79
N ILE A 73 -1.34 5.39 -7.42
CA ILE A 73 -1.48 5.25 -8.88
C ILE A 73 -2.63 4.32 -9.23
N GLU A 74 -3.21 4.50 -10.41
CA GLU A 74 -4.19 3.56 -10.97
C GLU A 74 -3.50 2.23 -11.29
N LEU A 75 -3.96 1.14 -10.68
CA LEU A 75 -3.37 -0.17 -10.88
C LEU A 75 -3.64 -0.71 -12.30
N PRO A 76 -2.75 -1.56 -12.83
CA PRO A 76 -2.94 -2.23 -14.10
C PRO A 76 -4.29 -2.97 -14.15
N GLY A 77 -4.99 -2.86 -15.27
CA GLY A 77 -6.27 -3.53 -15.49
C GLY A 77 -7.44 -3.00 -14.65
N SER A 78 -7.29 -1.83 -13.99
CA SER A 78 -8.34 -1.21 -13.19
C SER A 78 -8.76 0.16 -13.74
N GLY A 79 -9.90 0.68 -13.27
CA GLY A 79 -10.43 1.97 -13.70
C GLY A 79 -10.66 2.02 -15.22
N ALA A 80 -10.07 3.00 -15.88
CA ALA A 80 -10.12 3.17 -17.33
C ALA A 80 -9.01 2.42 -18.07
N ARG A 81 -8.08 1.76 -17.35
CA ARG A 81 -6.95 1.05 -17.97
C ARG A 81 -7.42 -0.26 -18.61
N PRO A 82 -6.78 -0.69 -19.72
CA PRO A 82 -7.14 -1.92 -20.43
C PRO A 82 -7.15 -3.13 -19.50
N ARG A 83 -8.23 -3.90 -19.55
CA ARG A 83 -8.37 -5.15 -18.79
C ARG A 83 -7.66 -6.29 -19.51
N TRP A 84 -7.24 -7.28 -18.75
CA TRP A 84 -6.59 -8.47 -19.30
C TRP A 84 -7.56 -9.65 -19.31
N PRO A 85 -7.82 -10.27 -20.46
CA PRO A 85 -8.78 -11.37 -20.57
C PRO A 85 -8.49 -12.53 -19.62
N ALA A 86 -7.22 -12.89 -19.42
CA ALA A 86 -6.82 -13.97 -18.52
C ALA A 86 -7.14 -13.65 -17.05
N VAL A 87 -6.92 -12.40 -16.61
CA VAL A 87 -7.25 -11.96 -15.25
C VAL A 87 -8.76 -11.85 -15.06
N GLU A 88 -9.52 -11.43 -16.07
CA GLU A 88 -10.99 -11.43 -16.02
C GLU A 88 -11.54 -12.86 -15.93
N GLN A 89 -10.92 -13.83 -16.62
CA GLN A 89 -11.28 -15.24 -16.48
C GLN A 89 -10.98 -15.74 -15.06
N ALA A 90 -9.79 -15.47 -14.51
CA ALA A 90 -9.43 -15.84 -13.13
C ALA A 90 -10.39 -15.21 -12.10
N ARG A 91 -10.85 -13.97 -12.32
CA ARG A 91 -11.88 -13.33 -11.48
C ARG A 91 -13.24 -14.02 -11.57
N ALA A 92 -13.61 -14.51 -12.75
CA ALA A 92 -14.84 -15.26 -12.94
C ALA A 92 -14.75 -16.63 -12.25
N ASP A 93 -13.59 -17.28 -12.32
CA ASP A 93 -13.34 -18.57 -11.67
C ASP A 93 -13.34 -18.43 -10.14
N LEU A 94 -12.69 -17.38 -9.61
CA LEU A 94 -12.73 -17.05 -8.19
C LEU A 94 -14.18 -16.87 -7.69
N ARG A 95 -14.97 -16.05 -8.38
CA ARG A 95 -16.38 -15.84 -7.98
C ARG A 95 -17.17 -17.13 -7.98
N ARG A 96 -16.98 -17.97 -9.01
CA ARG A 96 -17.67 -19.26 -9.12
C ARG A 96 -17.31 -20.19 -7.97
N ALA A 97 -16.05 -20.29 -7.59
CA ALA A 97 -15.61 -21.07 -6.44
C ALA A 97 -16.21 -20.55 -5.13
N MET A 98 -16.18 -19.23 -4.90
CA MET A 98 -16.76 -18.60 -3.71
C MET A 98 -18.28 -18.81 -3.64
N ASP A 99 -19.01 -18.62 -4.74
CA ASP A 99 -20.47 -18.80 -4.82
C ASP A 99 -20.88 -20.27 -4.57
N ALA A 100 -20.01 -21.21 -4.96
CA ALA A 100 -20.20 -22.65 -4.71
C ALA A 100 -19.77 -23.07 -3.29
N GLY A 101 -19.14 -22.20 -2.51
CA GLY A 101 -18.54 -22.56 -1.22
C GLY A 101 -17.34 -23.50 -1.35
N GLU A 102 -16.71 -23.53 -2.52
CA GLU A 102 -15.54 -24.38 -2.79
C GLU A 102 -14.24 -23.65 -2.42
N PRO A 103 -13.19 -24.39 -2.02
CA PRO A 103 -11.88 -23.78 -1.82
C PRO A 103 -11.35 -23.14 -3.11
N VAL A 104 -10.79 -21.94 -2.99
CA VAL A 104 -10.12 -21.28 -4.12
C VAL A 104 -8.77 -21.94 -4.35
N SER A 105 -8.53 -22.45 -5.56
CA SER A 105 -7.28 -23.12 -5.89
C SER A 105 -6.11 -22.17 -6.04
N ASP A 106 -4.89 -22.66 -5.81
CA ASP A 106 -3.65 -21.89 -5.98
C ASP A 106 -3.52 -21.36 -7.41
N GLU A 107 -3.97 -22.13 -8.44
CA GLU A 107 -3.91 -21.71 -9.85
C GLU A 107 -4.78 -20.48 -10.12
N ILE A 108 -5.96 -20.39 -9.50
CA ILE A 108 -6.83 -19.20 -9.60
C ILE A 108 -6.16 -18.01 -8.93
N ILE A 109 -5.58 -18.21 -7.75
CA ILE A 109 -4.88 -17.16 -6.99
C ILE A 109 -3.68 -16.65 -7.80
N ASP A 110 -2.85 -17.55 -8.32
CA ASP A 110 -1.67 -17.21 -9.12
C ASP A 110 -2.05 -16.46 -10.40
N ALA A 111 -3.04 -16.95 -11.14
CA ALA A 111 -3.51 -16.31 -12.37
C ALA A 111 -4.13 -14.92 -12.12
N LEU A 112 -4.69 -14.69 -10.92
CA LEU A 112 -5.27 -13.41 -10.55
C LEU A 112 -4.21 -12.39 -10.07
N ILE A 113 -3.25 -12.83 -9.26
CA ILE A 113 -2.39 -11.94 -8.48
C ILE A 113 -1.01 -11.75 -9.12
N LEU A 114 -0.36 -12.80 -9.63
CA LEU A 114 1.01 -12.69 -10.12
C LEU A 114 1.14 -11.71 -11.31
N PRO A 115 0.28 -11.74 -12.35
CA PRO A 115 0.37 -10.77 -13.45
C PRO A 115 0.17 -9.33 -13.00
N LEU A 116 -0.67 -9.11 -11.98
CA LEU A 116 -0.89 -7.79 -11.40
C LEU A 116 0.38 -7.30 -10.68
N VAL A 117 1.03 -8.15 -9.89
CA VAL A 117 2.27 -7.82 -9.17
C VAL A 117 3.39 -7.50 -10.17
N GLU A 118 3.59 -8.36 -11.18
CA GLU A 118 4.64 -8.21 -12.19
C GLU A 118 4.54 -6.87 -12.94
N LYS A 119 3.33 -6.39 -13.18
CA LYS A 119 3.12 -5.14 -13.90
C LYS A 119 3.04 -3.92 -12.98
N ALA A 120 2.43 -4.05 -11.80
CA ALA A 120 2.26 -2.92 -10.89
C ALA A 120 3.57 -2.48 -10.25
N VAL A 121 4.49 -3.40 -9.94
CA VAL A 121 5.72 -3.08 -9.22
C VAL A 121 6.63 -2.14 -10.03
N PRO A 122 6.97 -2.40 -11.31
CA PRO A 122 7.74 -1.44 -12.11
C PRO A 122 7.04 -0.08 -12.27
N GLU A 123 5.71 -0.07 -12.36
CA GLU A 123 4.94 1.18 -12.44
C GLU A 123 5.03 2.00 -11.14
N TRP A 124 4.98 1.34 -9.98
CA TRP A 124 5.21 1.97 -8.69
C TRP A 124 6.64 2.51 -8.55
N GLN A 125 7.65 1.79 -9.02
CA GLN A 125 9.04 2.26 -9.00
C GLN A 125 9.21 3.51 -9.88
N ALA A 126 8.65 3.50 -11.09
CA ALA A 126 8.67 4.66 -11.97
C ALA A 126 7.90 5.87 -11.39
N ALA A 127 6.77 5.61 -10.72
CA ALA A 127 6.03 6.66 -10.01
C ALA A 127 6.85 7.22 -8.85
N LEU A 128 7.51 6.37 -8.09
CA LEU A 128 8.37 6.78 -6.97
C LEU A 128 9.55 7.65 -7.46
N ASP A 129 10.19 7.30 -8.57
CA ASP A 129 11.25 8.12 -9.19
C ASP A 129 10.74 9.52 -9.53
N ALA A 130 9.57 9.60 -10.16
CA ALA A 130 8.96 10.86 -10.54
C ALA A 130 8.52 11.69 -9.33
N LEU A 131 7.95 11.05 -8.29
CA LEU A 131 7.49 11.74 -7.08
C LEU A 131 8.66 12.29 -6.26
N LEU A 132 9.74 11.54 -6.09
CA LEU A 132 10.94 11.99 -5.36
C LEU A 132 11.74 13.05 -6.11
N SER A 133 11.47 13.30 -7.38
CA SER A 133 12.04 14.43 -8.12
C SER A 133 11.36 15.78 -7.79
N LEU A 134 10.23 15.76 -7.10
CA LEU A 134 9.50 16.97 -6.70
C LEU A 134 10.15 17.61 -5.48
N PRO A 135 10.31 18.94 -5.45
CA PRO A 135 11.00 19.64 -4.35
C PRO A 135 10.28 19.53 -3.00
N GLU A 136 8.98 19.30 -2.98
CA GLU A 136 8.17 19.18 -1.77
C GLU A 136 8.06 17.75 -1.23
N VAL A 137 8.53 16.74 -1.97
CA VAL A 137 8.50 15.33 -1.58
C VAL A 137 9.90 14.84 -1.30
N GLY A 138 10.07 14.13 -0.19
CA GLY A 138 11.36 13.56 0.19
C GLY A 138 11.26 12.16 0.76
N GLY A 139 12.43 11.57 1.03
CA GLY A 139 12.51 10.35 1.82
C GLY A 139 12.57 10.65 3.32
N PRO A 140 12.43 9.61 4.14
CA PRO A 140 12.24 8.19 3.79
C PRO A 140 10.84 7.88 3.25
N VAL A 141 10.69 6.71 2.61
CA VAL A 141 9.44 6.28 1.96
C VAL A 141 8.81 5.11 2.72
N GLY A 142 7.49 5.18 2.90
CA GLY A 142 6.68 4.08 3.41
C GLY A 142 5.72 3.53 2.35
N TYR A 143 5.22 2.30 2.57
CA TYR A 143 4.14 1.72 1.78
C TYR A 143 2.98 1.33 2.69
N SER A 144 1.73 1.58 2.28
CA SER A 144 0.55 1.35 3.13
C SER A 144 -0.62 0.74 2.38
N GLY A 145 -1.09 -0.43 2.81
CA GLY A 145 -2.33 -1.08 2.38
C GLY A 145 -2.30 -1.65 0.96
N GLY A 146 -3.48 -1.74 0.35
CA GLY A 146 -3.66 -2.27 -1.01
C GLY A 146 -3.56 -3.79 -1.14
N VAL A 147 -3.20 -4.26 -2.32
CA VAL A 147 -2.92 -5.68 -2.57
C VAL A 147 -1.60 -6.03 -1.91
N ILE A 148 -1.65 -6.86 -0.85
CA ILE A 148 -0.49 -7.17 -0.01
C ILE A 148 0.68 -7.73 -0.82
N SER A 149 0.44 -8.54 -1.85
CA SER A 149 1.47 -9.12 -2.73
C SER A 149 2.28 -8.05 -3.48
N ILE A 150 1.64 -6.93 -3.88
CA ILE A 150 2.37 -5.78 -4.46
C ILE A 150 3.29 -5.17 -3.41
N GLY A 151 2.79 -4.96 -2.19
CA GLY A 151 3.57 -4.40 -1.08
C GLY A 151 4.74 -5.30 -0.68
N ILE A 152 4.55 -6.62 -0.65
CA ILE A 152 5.61 -7.61 -0.38
C ILE A 152 6.72 -7.47 -1.42
N ARG A 153 6.39 -7.55 -2.73
CA ARG A 153 7.39 -7.43 -3.80
C ARG A 153 8.10 -6.08 -3.76
N LEU A 154 7.38 -4.97 -3.57
CA LEU A 154 7.99 -3.65 -3.44
C LEU A 154 8.95 -3.58 -2.26
N ALA A 155 8.58 -4.12 -1.10
CA ALA A 155 9.45 -4.13 0.08
C ALA A 155 10.75 -4.94 -0.13
N VAL A 156 10.76 -5.89 -1.08
CA VAL A 156 11.96 -6.68 -1.44
C VAL A 156 12.83 -5.96 -2.47
N VAL A 157 12.21 -5.38 -3.52
CA VAL A 157 12.95 -4.89 -4.69
C VAL A 157 13.19 -3.39 -4.69
N GLU A 158 12.54 -2.62 -3.80
CA GLU A 158 12.63 -1.16 -3.75
C GLU A 158 13.26 -0.69 -2.42
N PRO A 159 14.57 -0.49 -2.38
CA PRO A 159 15.29 -0.19 -1.14
C PRO A 159 14.96 1.17 -0.51
N ARG A 160 14.29 2.07 -1.24
CA ARG A 160 13.82 3.36 -0.71
C ARG A 160 12.62 3.20 0.22
N ILE A 161 11.90 2.07 0.16
CA ILE A 161 10.83 1.75 1.09
C ILE A 161 11.46 1.18 2.37
N VAL A 162 11.37 1.93 3.46
CA VAL A 162 12.03 1.60 4.73
C VAL A 162 11.06 1.14 5.82
N ALA A 163 9.75 1.21 5.58
CA ALA A 163 8.72 0.72 6.49
C ALA A 163 7.44 0.41 5.70
N ALA A 164 6.70 -0.62 6.09
CA ALA A 164 5.43 -0.96 5.42
C ALA A 164 4.32 -1.31 6.41
N SER A 165 3.10 -0.85 6.09
CA SER A 165 1.87 -1.21 6.78
C SER A 165 0.98 -2.00 5.82
N PHE A 166 0.83 -3.29 6.05
CA PHE A 166 0.06 -4.20 5.19
C PHE A 166 -1.34 -4.46 5.73
N PHE A 167 -2.26 -4.72 4.82
CA PHE A 167 -3.59 -5.24 5.13
C PHE A 167 -3.66 -6.70 4.67
N ALA A 168 -3.74 -7.62 5.64
CA ALA A 168 -3.79 -9.06 5.39
C ALA A 168 -5.24 -9.51 5.13
N GLY A 169 -5.82 -9.06 4.03
CA GLY A 169 -7.22 -9.31 3.66
C GLY A 169 -7.40 -9.70 2.20
N SER A 170 -6.40 -10.37 1.59
CA SER A 170 -6.50 -10.83 0.21
C SER A 170 -5.82 -12.19 0.03
N PHE A 171 -6.19 -12.90 -1.02
CA PHE A 171 -5.47 -14.10 -1.44
C PHE A 171 -4.01 -13.78 -1.76
N VAL A 172 -3.11 -14.67 -1.36
CA VAL A 172 -1.66 -14.50 -1.51
C VAL A 172 -1.08 -15.74 -2.19
N PRO A 173 -0.46 -15.59 -3.37
CA PRO A 173 0.26 -16.68 -4.03
C PRO A 173 1.34 -17.28 -3.14
N ARG A 174 1.57 -18.58 -3.24
CA ARG A 174 2.63 -19.26 -2.45
C ARG A 174 4.01 -18.69 -2.69
N ALA A 175 4.30 -18.25 -3.91
CA ALA A 175 5.56 -17.57 -4.24
C ALA A 175 5.82 -16.32 -3.39
N MET A 176 4.77 -15.61 -2.96
CA MET A 176 4.91 -14.42 -2.13
C MET A 176 5.39 -14.72 -0.71
N PHE A 177 5.20 -15.96 -0.21
CA PHE A 177 5.75 -16.37 1.08
C PHE A 177 7.28 -16.44 1.06
N GLU A 178 7.88 -16.87 -0.06
CA GLU A 178 9.33 -16.86 -0.22
C GLU A 178 9.89 -15.43 -0.27
N GLU A 179 9.16 -14.51 -0.89
CA GLU A 179 9.51 -13.10 -0.89
C GLU A 179 9.32 -12.46 0.49
N ALA A 180 8.25 -12.81 1.20
CA ALA A 180 8.02 -12.33 2.56
C ALA A 180 9.20 -12.64 3.50
N ARG A 181 9.85 -13.80 3.33
CA ARG A 181 11.07 -14.17 4.10
C ARG A 181 12.29 -13.29 3.83
N GLN A 182 12.28 -12.50 2.77
CA GLN A 182 13.35 -11.57 2.43
C GLN A 182 13.13 -10.17 3.04
N ILE A 183 11.92 -9.89 3.54
CA ILE A 183 11.58 -8.58 4.10
C ILE A 183 12.17 -8.43 5.50
N THR A 184 13.00 -7.42 5.68
CA THR A 184 13.66 -7.10 6.96
C THR A 184 13.31 -5.72 7.51
N ILE A 185 12.62 -4.89 6.73
CA ILE A 185 12.15 -3.57 7.17
C ILE A 185 11.06 -3.70 8.22
N PRO A 186 10.86 -2.68 9.08
CA PRO A 186 9.74 -2.65 10.04
C PRO A 186 8.39 -2.84 9.36
N LEU A 187 7.53 -3.66 9.98
CA LEU A 187 6.20 -4.00 9.49
C LEU A 187 5.10 -3.78 10.53
N HIS A 188 4.02 -3.18 10.07
CA HIS A 188 2.73 -3.15 10.75
C HIS A 188 1.74 -3.93 9.88
N VAL A 189 1.12 -4.98 10.42
CA VAL A 189 0.16 -5.82 9.68
C VAL A 189 -1.21 -5.71 10.33
N LEU A 190 -2.21 -5.33 9.57
CA LEU A 190 -3.59 -5.24 9.99
C LEU A 190 -4.35 -6.47 9.49
N LEU A 191 -5.03 -7.17 10.39
CA LEU A 191 -5.87 -8.33 10.13
C LEU A 191 -7.29 -8.08 10.65
N GLN A 192 -8.29 -8.28 9.81
CA GLN A 192 -9.69 -8.35 10.23
C GLN A 192 -10.05 -9.80 10.58
N TRP A 193 -10.42 -10.03 11.85
CA TRP A 193 -10.54 -11.38 12.40
C TRP A 193 -11.72 -12.18 11.83
N ASP A 194 -12.83 -11.49 11.53
CA ASP A 194 -14.05 -12.06 11.01
C ASP A 194 -14.23 -11.77 9.51
N ASP A 195 -13.13 -11.61 8.77
CA ASP A 195 -13.16 -11.44 7.31
C ASP A 195 -13.47 -12.78 6.63
N GLU A 196 -14.74 -12.99 6.28
CA GLU A 196 -15.23 -14.23 5.66
C GLU A 196 -14.59 -14.51 4.27
N GLY A 197 -14.11 -13.47 3.60
CA GLY A 197 -13.44 -13.56 2.29
C GLY A 197 -11.94 -13.84 2.37
N ASN A 198 -11.39 -14.04 3.59
CA ASN A 198 -9.95 -14.19 3.81
C ASN A 198 -9.63 -15.40 4.69
N ASP A 199 -8.73 -16.24 4.23
CA ASP A 199 -8.18 -17.30 5.07
C ASP A 199 -7.29 -16.71 6.17
N ARG A 200 -7.83 -16.65 7.38
CA ARG A 200 -7.14 -16.10 8.54
C ARG A 200 -5.86 -16.88 8.87
N GLN A 201 -5.86 -18.21 8.73
CA GLN A 201 -4.66 -19.00 9.01
C GLN A 201 -3.56 -18.67 8.00
N ALA A 202 -3.89 -18.59 6.72
CA ALA A 202 -2.94 -18.16 5.70
C ALA A 202 -2.38 -16.75 5.96
N ALA A 203 -3.20 -15.82 6.48
CA ALA A 203 -2.75 -14.50 6.87
C ALA A 203 -1.77 -14.54 8.07
N LEU A 204 -1.99 -15.42 9.05
CA LEU A 204 -1.08 -15.64 10.18
C LEU A 204 0.22 -16.30 9.73
N ASP A 205 0.14 -17.31 8.86
CA ASP A 205 1.31 -17.99 8.29
C ASP A 205 2.18 -17.02 7.46
N LEU A 206 1.53 -16.09 6.74
CA LEU A 206 2.23 -15.02 6.04
C LEU A 206 2.92 -14.05 7.00
N PHE A 207 2.24 -13.68 8.10
CA PHE A 207 2.85 -12.84 9.13
C PHE A 207 4.08 -13.53 9.74
N ASP A 208 4.01 -14.82 10.01
CA ASP A 208 5.15 -15.60 10.52
C ASP A 208 6.30 -15.66 9.50
N ALA A 209 6.00 -15.72 8.21
CA ALA A 209 7.00 -15.77 7.16
C ALA A 209 7.85 -14.49 7.05
N PHE A 210 7.33 -13.30 7.42
CA PHE A 210 8.12 -12.07 7.38
C PHE A 210 9.35 -12.15 8.29
N ASN A 211 10.54 -11.90 7.73
CA ASN A 211 11.82 -11.95 8.45
C ASN A 211 12.17 -10.62 9.15
N SER A 212 11.24 -9.69 9.24
CA SER A 212 11.42 -8.45 9.99
C SER A 212 11.57 -8.73 11.48
N LYS A 213 12.57 -8.11 12.11
CA LYS A 213 12.76 -8.15 13.57
C LYS A 213 11.81 -7.20 14.32
N GLU A 214 11.22 -6.25 13.63
CA GLU A 214 10.24 -5.31 14.15
C GLU A 214 8.95 -5.45 13.33
N LYS A 215 8.13 -6.42 13.67
CA LYS A 215 6.81 -6.64 13.08
C LYS A 215 5.73 -6.70 14.14
N SER A 216 4.61 -6.06 13.88
CA SER A 216 3.43 -6.10 14.74
C SER A 216 2.20 -6.54 13.97
N LEU A 217 1.34 -7.35 14.60
CA LEU A 217 0.05 -7.76 14.07
C LEU A 217 -1.06 -7.09 14.89
N HIS A 218 -1.90 -6.33 14.23
CA HIS A 218 -3.09 -5.72 14.81
C HIS A 218 -4.33 -6.45 14.29
N ALA A 219 -4.88 -7.33 15.10
CA ALA A 219 -6.10 -8.06 14.80
C ALA A 219 -7.31 -7.29 15.33
N ASN A 220 -8.22 -6.88 14.47
CA ASN A 220 -9.49 -6.25 14.86
C ASN A 220 -10.64 -7.23 14.60
N MET A 221 -11.62 -7.23 15.52
CA MET A 221 -12.86 -7.95 15.29
C MET A 221 -13.69 -7.22 14.23
N GLY A 222 -14.23 -7.95 13.28
CA GLY A 222 -15.05 -7.43 12.20
C GLY A 222 -14.66 -7.96 10.83
N GLY A 223 -15.53 -7.76 9.85
CA GLY A 223 -15.34 -8.20 8.46
C GLY A 223 -14.41 -7.28 7.65
N HIS A 224 -14.22 -7.63 6.40
CA HIS A 224 -13.25 -7.00 5.48
C HIS A 224 -13.27 -5.46 5.44
N THR A 225 -14.44 -4.84 5.51
CA THR A 225 -14.59 -3.38 5.46
C THR A 225 -14.77 -2.74 6.84
N GLY A 226 -14.78 -3.55 7.89
CA GLY A 226 -15.04 -3.12 9.27
C GLY A 226 -13.81 -2.62 10.03
N VAL A 227 -12.79 -2.10 9.33
CA VAL A 227 -11.58 -1.57 9.96
C VAL A 227 -11.95 -0.41 10.87
N PRO A 228 -11.66 -0.49 12.18
CA PRO A 228 -12.00 0.58 13.11
C PRO A 228 -11.10 1.80 12.91
N GLN A 229 -11.63 2.98 13.23
CA GLN A 229 -10.91 4.24 13.03
C GLN A 229 -9.55 4.27 13.75
N PHE A 230 -9.47 3.74 14.97
CA PHE A 230 -8.20 3.70 15.74
C PHE A 230 -7.09 2.88 15.07
N ALA A 231 -7.41 1.99 14.13
CA ALA A 231 -6.40 1.26 13.37
C ALA A 231 -5.62 2.19 12.41
N GLY A 232 -6.26 3.29 11.97
CA GLY A 232 -5.58 4.37 11.26
C GLY A 232 -4.56 5.09 12.13
N ASP A 233 -4.90 5.35 13.38
CA ASP A 233 -4.00 6.01 14.35
C ASP A 233 -2.77 5.13 14.64
N ALA A 234 -2.96 3.81 14.77
CA ALA A 234 -1.86 2.86 14.96
C ALA A 234 -0.89 2.86 13.76
N ALA A 235 -1.42 2.88 12.54
CA ALA A 235 -0.60 2.99 11.34
C ALA A 235 0.13 4.34 11.24
N ALA A 236 -0.51 5.45 11.62
CA ALA A 236 0.11 6.78 11.64
C ALA A 236 1.25 6.86 12.67
N GLN A 237 1.06 6.29 13.86
CA GLN A 237 2.10 6.20 14.89
C GLN A 237 3.28 5.35 14.41
N PHE A 238 3.01 4.25 13.72
CA PHE A 238 4.03 3.40 13.12
C PHE A 238 4.86 4.20 12.10
N PHE A 239 4.25 4.88 11.14
CA PHE A 239 4.98 5.69 10.17
C PHE A 239 5.70 6.88 10.81
N THR A 240 5.13 7.52 11.82
CA THR A 240 5.80 8.58 12.57
C THR A 240 7.09 8.07 13.21
N ARG A 241 7.09 6.87 13.75
CA ARG A 241 8.29 6.24 14.35
C ARG A 241 9.39 5.97 13.32
N HIS A 242 9.02 5.53 12.12
CA HIS A 242 9.98 5.01 11.14
C HIS A 242 10.33 5.98 10.02
N LEU A 243 9.47 6.96 9.71
CA LEU A 243 9.70 7.90 8.63
C LEU A 243 10.07 9.31 9.10
N LYS A 244 9.72 9.70 10.32
CA LYS A 244 10.20 10.99 10.86
C LYS A 244 11.59 10.82 11.45
N VAL A 245 12.57 11.50 10.88
CA VAL A 245 13.93 11.58 11.45
C VAL A 245 13.81 12.21 12.84
N ARG A 246 14.18 11.47 13.89
CA ARG A 246 14.30 12.06 15.23
C ARG A 246 15.45 13.07 15.20
N PRO A 247 15.21 14.37 15.48
CA PRO A 247 16.31 15.29 15.67
C PRO A 247 17.12 14.81 16.88
N GLY A 248 18.39 14.42 16.65
CA GLY A 248 19.39 14.25 17.70
C GLY A 248 19.55 12.86 18.33
N ARG A 249 20.17 11.92 17.61
CA ARG A 249 21.24 11.13 18.22
C ARG A 249 22.55 11.54 17.56
N GLN A 250 23.15 12.62 18.05
CA GLN A 250 24.59 12.78 17.91
C GLN A 250 25.23 11.56 18.55
N THR A 251 25.83 10.71 17.76
CA THR A 251 26.80 9.72 18.23
C THR A 251 27.91 10.50 18.87
N GLY A 252 27.87 10.64 20.19
CA GLY A 252 28.94 11.15 20.98
C GLY A 252 30.17 10.26 20.75
N SER A 253 31.09 10.75 19.93
CA SER A 253 32.46 10.30 19.88
C SER A 253 33.01 10.47 21.29
N ARG A 254 33.12 9.37 22.05
CA ARG A 254 33.99 9.33 23.22
C ARG A 254 35.37 9.06 22.69
N GLY A 255 36.24 10.11 22.78
CA GLY A 255 37.69 9.99 22.71
C GLY A 255 38.26 9.18 23.88
#